data_145f7817b8efa54a4794d253a04b8057
#
_entry.id   145f7817b8efa54a4794d253a04b8057
#
_cell.length_a   1.000
_cell.length_b   1.000
_cell.length_c   1.000
_cell.angle_alpha   90.00
_cell.angle_beta   90.00
_cell.angle_gamma   90.00
#
_symmetry.space_group_name_H-M   'P 1'
#
loop_
_entity.id
_entity.type
_entity.pdbx_description
1 polymer ?
#
loop_
_entity_poly.entity_id
_entity_poly.type
_entity_poly.pdbx_seq_one_letter_code
_entity_poly.pdbx_strand_id
1 'polypeptide(L)'
;MNMQRCGEDEVIRAIEKNEVIDLILVKRDSDSSKLEGILEYAKSNDVKIIYGSENDLWRMSRDNSNGIPNILALVGRNPDLSLDEVFTRGGLIWLLAGAAYPVNIGFCIRTAEVSGANAVIVDAELNNTERSAAKRASMKAHRFLPVHWTSGLDAIRTAKKSGFRIIAVEDVGTLAPWDVDMTGDVVLIVGGEKNGISAEILSESDEIVRIPMSGFVPSFNLQAPLSAVAIEAQRQRS
;
A
#
# COMPACT_ATOMS: atom_id res chain seq x y z
N MET A 1 -8.51 3.99 -10.26
CA MET A 1 -8.92 5.41 -9.98
C MET A 1 -7.75 6.11 -9.29
N ASN A 2 -7.43 7.36 -9.67
CA ASN A 2 -6.33 8.08 -9.03
C ASN A 2 -6.73 8.57 -7.64
N MET A 3 -5.98 8.16 -6.62
CA MET A 3 -6.24 8.49 -5.21
C MET A 3 -5.72 9.88 -4.80
N GLN A 4 -4.98 10.59 -5.65
CA GLN A 4 -4.42 11.91 -5.34
C GLN A 4 -5.23 13.03 -5.97
N ARG A 5 -5.47 14.10 -5.19
CA ARG A 5 -5.92 15.42 -5.66
C ARG A 5 -4.77 16.40 -5.45
N CYS A 6 -4.38 17.09 -6.52
CA CYS A 6 -3.16 17.90 -6.56
C CYS A 6 -3.51 19.38 -6.69
N GLY A 7 -3.10 20.18 -5.71
CA GLY A 7 -3.37 21.62 -5.65
C GLY A 7 -4.76 21.97 -5.10
N GLU A 8 -4.96 23.22 -4.76
CA GLU A 8 -6.17 23.73 -4.09
C GLU A 8 -7.42 23.49 -4.92
N ASP A 9 -7.38 23.74 -6.23
CA ASP A 9 -8.54 23.63 -7.10
C ASP A 9 -9.03 22.18 -7.27
N GLU A 10 -8.12 21.19 -7.31
CA GLU A 10 -8.53 19.77 -7.34
C GLU A 10 -9.12 19.33 -6.00
N VAL A 11 -8.55 19.80 -4.88
CA VAL A 11 -9.04 19.48 -3.54
C VAL A 11 -10.43 20.11 -3.31
N ILE A 12 -10.64 21.36 -3.71
CA ILE A 12 -11.96 22.03 -3.62
C ILE A 12 -12.98 21.25 -4.43
N ARG A 13 -12.66 20.88 -5.69
CA ARG A 13 -13.54 20.06 -6.51
C ARG A 13 -13.87 18.70 -5.92
N ALA A 14 -12.93 18.08 -5.21
CA ALA A 14 -13.18 16.83 -4.50
C ALA A 14 -14.17 17.04 -3.33
N ILE A 15 -14.02 18.12 -2.58
CA ILE A 15 -14.96 18.52 -1.50
C ILE A 15 -16.37 18.75 -2.08
N GLU A 16 -16.48 19.54 -3.15
CA GLU A 16 -17.75 19.84 -3.82
C GLU A 16 -18.46 18.58 -4.35
N LYS A 17 -17.68 17.58 -4.79
CA LYS A 17 -18.20 16.28 -5.26
C LYS A 17 -18.46 15.27 -4.14
N ASN A 18 -18.27 15.66 -2.87
CA ASN A 18 -18.38 14.78 -1.70
C ASN A 18 -17.47 13.53 -1.80
N GLU A 19 -16.27 13.66 -2.39
CA GLU A 19 -15.28 12.60 -2.37
C GLU A 19 -14.77 12.42 -0.93
N VAL A 20 -14.56 11.17 -0.51
CA VAL A 20 -14.03 10.87 0.83
C VAL A 20 -12.56 11.22 0.86
N ILE A 21 -12.22 12.36 1.48
CA ILE A 21 -10.84 12.80 1.72
C ILE A 21 -10.39 12.23 3.06
N ASP A 22 -9.39 11.35 3.02
CA ASP A 22 -8.89 10.66 4.22
C ASP A 22 -7.68 11.37 4.84
N LEU A 23 -6.89 12.09 4.02
CA LEU A 23 -5.69 12.80 4.47
C LEU A 23 -5.39 13.99 3.57
N ILE A 24 -4.88 15.07 4.16
CA ILE A 24 -4.35 16.23 3.45
C ILE A 24 -2.90 16.45 3.86
N LEU A 25 -2.01 16.57 2.86
CA LEU A 25 -0.63 16.99 3.04
C LEU A 25 -0.49 18.45 2.59
N VAL A 26 -0.12 19.33 3.51
CA VAL A 26 -0.01 20.77 3.29
C VAL A 26 1.45 21.20 3.37
N LYS A 27 1.88 22.07 2.46
CA LYS A 27 3.19 22.73 2.54
C LYS A 27 3.21 23.65 3.76
N ARG A 28 4.27 23.56 4.57
CA ARG A 28 4.48 24.48 5.70
C ARG A 28 4.57 25.92 5.20
N ASP A 29 4.10 26.83 6.01
CA ASP A 29 4.15 28.27 5.73
C ASP A 29 3.42 28.70 4.44
N SER A 30 2.49 27.88 3.96
CA SER A 30 1.58 28.27 2.87
C SER A 30 0.41 29.05 3.44
N ASP A 31 0.09 30.14 2.76
CA ASP A 31 -1.00 31.06 3.10
C ASP A 31 -1.80 31.36 1.83
N SER A 32 -3.09 31.03 1.83
CA SER A 32 -4.05 31.44 0.84
C SER A 32 -5.48 31.31 1.38
N SER A 33 -6.40 32.17 0.95
CA SER A 33 -7.81 32.11 1.37
C SER A 33 -8.50 30.80 0.99
N LYS A 34 -8.12 30.18 -0.14
CA LYS A 34 -8.62 28.86 -0.55
C LYS A 34 -8.12 27.76 0.39
N LEU A 35 -6.85 27.84 0.79
CA LEU A 35 -6.25 26.87 1.72
C LEU A 35 -6.91 26.95 3.09
N GLU A 36 -7.21 28.15 3.61
CA GLU A 36 -7.93 28.33 4.87
C GLU A 36 -9.28 27.58 4.85
N GLY A 37 -10.09 27.78 3.80
CA GLY A 37 -11.37 27.08 3.65
C GLY A 37 -11.24 25.55 3.59
N ILE A 38 -10.19 25.03 2.93
CA ILE A 38 -9.91 23.58 2.89
C ILE A 38 -9.52 23.09 4.30
N LEU A 39 -8.72 23.83 5.05
CA LEU A 39 -8.30 23.45 6.40
C LEU A 39 -9.47 23.50 7.40
N GLU A 40 -10.39 24.43 7.25
CA GLU A 40 -11.64 24.48 8.04
C GLU A 40 -12.52 23.27 7.74
N TYR A 41 -12.70 22.93 6.46
CA TYR A 41 -13.40 21.70 6.06
C TYR A 41 -12.74 20.47 6.68
N ALA A 42 -11.42 20.36 6.59
CA ALA A 42 -10.68 19.21 7.11
C ALA A 42 -10.88 19.05 8.62
N LYS A 43 -10.81 20.14 9.38
CA LYS A 43 -11.06 20.15 10.84
C LYS A 43 -12.49 19.75 11.19
N SER A 44 -13.47 20.27 10.43
CA SER A 44 -14.90 20.01 10.68
C SER A 44 -15.32 18.58 10.34
N ASN A 45 -14.54 17.88 9.48
CA ASN A 45 -14.83 16.53 9.03
C ASN A 45 -13.81 15.49 9.53
N ASP A 46 -13.01 15.83 10.53
CA ASP A 46 -11.98 14.96 11.13
C ASP A 46 -10.97 14.38 10.12
N VAL A 47 -10.67 15.15 9.06
CA VAL A 47 -9.68 14.78 8.05
C VAL A 47 -8.27 15.02 8.60
N LYS A 48 -7.43 14.00 8.51
CA LYS A 48 -6.04 14.07 8.96
C LYS A 48 -5.22 15.09 8.17
N ILE A 49 -4.60 16.05 8.86
CA ILE A 49 -3.72 17.06 8.26
C ILE A 49 -2.27 16.76 8.61
N ILE A 50 -1.41 16.69 7.60
CA ILE A 50 0.04 16.52 7.72
C ILE A 50 0.72 17.74 7.09
N TYR A 51 1.69 18.32 7.79
CA TYR A 51 2.50 19.42 7.26
C TYR A 51 3.84 18.89 6.75
N GLY A 52 4.14 19.17 5.47
CA GLY A 52 5.37 18.76 4.79
C GLY A 52 6.24 19.94 4.36
N SER A 53 7.49 19.67 3.99
CA SER A 53 8.34 20.62 3.30
C SER A 53 7.96 20.74 1.82
N GLU A 54 8.40 21.79 1.15
CA GLU A 54 8.24 21.94 -0.31
C GLU A 54 8.78 20.74 -1.08
N ASN A 55 9.93 20.21 -0.64
CA ASN A 55 10.53 19.00 -1.22
C ASN A 55 9.66 17.74 -1.01
N ASP A 56 8.87 17.69 0.07
CA ASP A 56 7.91 16.61 0.28
C ASP A 56 6.77 16.68 -0.73
N LEU A 57 6.20 17.88 -0.93
CA LEU A 57 5.14 18.10 -1.91
C LEU A 57 5.64 17.80 -3.34
N TRP A 58 6.83 18.31 -3.69
CA TRP A 58 7.44 18.06 -5.00
C TRP A 58 7.61 16.58 -5.29
N ARG A 59 8.13 15.81 -4.32
CA ARG A 59 8.38 14.37 -4.50
C ARG A 59 7.11 13.52 -4.53
N MET A 60 6.05 13.98 -3.87
CA MET A 60 4.80 13.24 -3.76
C MET A 60 3.77 13.66 -4.79
N SER A 61 3.91 14.86 -5.35
CA SER A 61 3.01 15.31 -6.40
C SER A 61 3.17 14.48 -7.66
N ARG A 62 2.04 14.05 -8.18
CA ARG A 62 1.93 13.37 -9.48
C ARG A 62 2.25 14.30 -10.66
N ASP A 63 1.98 15.59 -10.50
CA ASP A 63 2.16 16.61 -11.52
C ASP A 63 2.75 17.88 -10.90
N ASN A 64 3.89 18.32 -11.45
CA ASN A 64 4.58 19.54 -11.09
C ASN A 64 4.70 20.51 -12.29
N SER A 65 3.95 20.30 -13.36
CA SER A 65 4.02 21.11 -14.60
C SER A 65 3.67 22.57 -14.37
N ASN A 66 2.78 22.85 -13.43
CA ASN A 66 2.35 24.19 -13.04
C ASN A 66 3.03 24.71 -11.76
N GLY A 67 4.18 24.13 -11.40
CA GLY A 67 4.88 24.42 -10.16
C GLY A 67 4.58 23.42 -9.04
N ILE A 68 5.26 23.57 -7.91
CA ILE A 68 5.07 22.67 -6.75
C ILE A 68 3.76 23.01 -6.07
N PRO A 69 2.83 22.05 -5.93
CA PRO A 69 1.57 22.31 -5.26
C PRO A 69 1.80 22.61 -3.76
N ASN A 70 0.99 23.46 -3.18
CA ASN A 70 1.01 23.73 -1.74
C ASN A 70 0.18 22.73 -0.93
N ILE A 71 -0.63 21.92 -1.59
CA ILE A 71 -1.50 20.92 -0.98
C ILE A 71 -1.68 19.69 -1.87
N LEU A 72 -1.74 18.51 -1.24
CA LEU A 72 -2.16 17.25 -1.85
C LEU A 72 -3.21 16.62 -0.95
N ALA A 73 -4.26 16.02 -1.52
CA ALA A 73 -5.23 15.23 -0.76
C ALA A 73 -5.21 13.77 -1.21
N LEU A 74 -5.32 12.87 -0.25
CA LEU A 74 -5.52 11.43 -0.46
C LEU A 74 -7.01 11.14 -0.33
N VAL A 75 -7.58 10.53 -1.38
CA VAL A 75 -8.98 10.15 -1.44
C VAL A 75 -9.14 8.64 -1.51
N GLY A 76 -10.13 8.14 -0.79
CA GLY A 76 -10.55 6.75 -0.90
C GLY A 76 -9.63 5.74 -0.20
N ARG A 77 -8.63 6.15 0.58
CA ARG A 77 -7.79 5.27 1.38
C ARG A 77 -7.34 5.95 2.67
N ASN A 78 -7.89 5.50 3.80
CA ASN A 78 -7.48 5.98 5.11
C ASN A 78 -6.26 5.20 5.62
N PRO A 79 -5.09 5.85 5.85
CA PRO A 79 -3.87 5.16 6.29
C PRO A 79 -3.90 4.72 7.75
N ASP A 80 -4.85 5.16 8.54
CA ASP A 80 -4.95 4.88 9.98
C ASP A 80 -5.97 3.78 10.33
N LEU A 81 -6.58 3.11 9.32
CA LEU A 81 -7.49 2.01 9.55
C LEU A 81 -6.84 0.87 10.35
N SER A 82 -7.56 0.33 11.30
CA SER A 82 -7.24 -0.94 11.96
C SER A 82 -7.31 -2.10 10.95
N LEU A 83 -6.72 -3.24 11.29
CA LEU A 83 -6.73 -4.40 10.40
C LEU A 83 -8.15 -4.92 10.12
N ASP A 84 -9.03 -4.90 11.13
CA ASP A 84 -10.42 -5.31 10.98
C ASP A 84 -11.20 -4.37 10.04
N GLU A 85 -10.96 -3.05 10.15
CA GLU A 85 -11.54 -2.08 9.23
C GLU A 85 -11.02 -2.24 7.80
N VAL A 86 -9.73 -2.57 7.63
CA VAL A 86 -9.15 -2.90 6.32
C VAL A 86 -9.87 -4.09 5.69
N PHE A 87 -10.09 -5.17 6.44
CA PHE A 87 -10.82 -6.34 5.93
C PHE A 87 -12.30 -6.06 5.68
N THR A 88 -12.92 -5.20 6.47
CA THR A 88 -14.31 -4.76 6.22
C THR A 88 -14.43 -3.93 4.95
N ARG A 89 -13.44 -3.09 4.65
CA ARG A 89 -13.43 -2.20 3.47
C ARG A 89 -13.13 -2.95 2.18
N GLY A 90 -12.41 -4.05 2.25
CA GLY A 90 -12.05 -4.87 1.09
C GLY A 90 -10.89 -4.32 0.27
N GLY A 91 -10.68 -4.93 -0.90
CA GLY A 91 -9.71 -4.53 -1.90
C GLY A 91 -8.44 -5.38 -1.92
N LEU A 92 -7.33 -4.83 -2.41
CA LEU A 92 -6.05 -5.52 -2.54
C LEU A 92 -5.18 -5.30 -1.31
N ILE A 93 -4.77 -6.37 -0.66
CA ILE A 93 -3.87 -6.35 0.50
C ILE A 93 -2.62 -7.16 0.19
N TRP A 94 -1.44 -6.67 0.58
CA TRP A 94 -0.20 -7.42 0.52
C TRP A 94 0.17 -7.98 1.89
N LEU A 95 0.58 -9.25 1.93
CA LEU A 95 1.24 -9.87 3.07
C LEU A 95 2.70 -10.17 2.70
N LEU A 96 3.63 -9.64 3.49
CA LEU A 96 5.06 -9.95 3.46
C LEU A 96 5.31 -11.03 4.53
N ALA A 97 5.29 -12.30 4.14
CA ALA A 97 5.34 -13.44 5.05
C ALA A 97 6.79 -13.81 5.38
N GLY A 98 7.22 -13.64 6.62
CA GLY A 98 8.57 -13.98 7.08
C GLY A 98 9.67 -13.08 6.50
N ALA A 99 9.35 -11.85 6.13
CA ALA A 99 10.32 -10.89 5.59
C ALA A 99 11.38 -10.52 6.63
N ALA A 100 12.67 -10.59 6.25
CA ALA A 100 13.77 -10.46 7.19
C ALA A 100 14.54 -9.12 7.09
N TYR A 101 14.58 -8.50 5.90
CA TYR A 101 15.43 -7.33 5.69
C TYR A 101 14.62 -6.03 5.64
N PRO A 102 14.84 -5.09 6.58
CA PRO A 102 14.08 -3.85 6.69
C PRO A 102 14.02 -3.02 5.41
N VAL A 103 15.11 -2.99 4.63
CA VAL A 103 15.18 -2.23 3.38
C VAL A 103 14.25 -2.81 2.33
N ASN A 104 14.21 -4.14 2.19
CA ASN A 104 13.32 -4.82 1.25
C ASN A 104 11.85 -4.62 1.64
N ILE A 105 11.53 -4.75 2.94
CA ILE A 105 10.19 -4.44 3.46
C ILE A 105 9.78 -3.01 3.09
N GLY A 106 10.68 -2.04 3.27
CA GLY A 106 10.39 -0.65 2.91
C GLY A 106 10.12 -0.46 1.43
N PHE A 107 10.89 -1.12 0.56
CA PHE A 107 10.65 -1.09 -0.89
C PHE A 107 9.33 -1.77 -1.27
N CYS A 108 8.98 -2.88 -0.62
CA CYS A 108 7.68 -3.54 -0.82
C CYS A 108 6.51 -2.64 -0.41
N ILE A 109 6.58 -1.99 0.77
CA ILE A 109 5.57 -1.03 1.21
C ILE A 109 5.40 0.11 0.18
N ARG A 110 6.50 0.62 -0.37
CA ARG A 110 6.43 1.67 -1.39
C ARG A 110 5.79 1.16 -2.68
N THR A 111 6.15 -0.02 -3.15
CA THR A 111 5.57 -0.61 -4.37
C THR A 111 4.07 -0.88 -4.17
N ALA A 112 3.67 -1.44 -3.03
CA ALA A 112 2.27 -1.66 -2.70
C ALA A 112 1.46 -0.35 -2.69
N GLU A 113 2.02 0.72 -2.09
CA GLU A 113 1.38 2.04 -2.08
C GLU A 113 1.17 2.59 -3.49
N VAL A 114 2.22 2.61 -4.31
CA VAL A 114 2.20 3.16 -5.68
C VAL A 114 1.29 2.35 -6.60
N SER A 115 1.20 1.03 -6.43
CA SER A 115 0.31 0.16 -7.20
C SER A 115 -1.14 0.16 -6.73
N GLY A 116 -1.48 0.97 -5.73
CA GLY A 116 -2.87 1.17 -5.30
C GLY A 116 -3.39 0.11 -4.34
N ALA A 117 -2.53 -0.61 -3.62
CA ALA A 117 -2.96 -1.53 -2.56
C ALA A 117 -3.70 -0.80 -1.43
N ASN A 118 -4.63 -1.49 -0.79
CA ASN A 118 -5.42 -0.95 0.32
C ASN A 118 -4.67 -1.04 1.66
N ALA A 119 -3.82 -2.05 1.85
CA ALA A 119 -2.97 -2.20 3.03
C ALA A 119 -1.76 -3.10 2.77
N VAL A 120 -0.79 -3.07 3.70
CA VAL A 120 0.32 -4.02 3.79
C VAL A 120 0.34 -4.63 5.18
N ILE A 121 0.39 -5.95 5.24
CA ILE A 121 0.63 -6.73 6.45
C ILE A 121 2.09 -7.20 6.41
N VAL A 122 2.82 -6.99 7.49
CA VAL A 122 4.22 -7.39 7.61
C VAL A 122 4.34 -8.40 8.74
N ASP A 123 4.56 -9.65 8.36
CA ASP A 123 4.90 -10.73 9.28
C ASP A 123 6.44 -10.84 9.32
N ALA A 124 7.03 -10.18 10.31
CA ALA A 124 8.48 -10.09 10.46
C ALA A 124 8.86 -9.89 11.93
N GLU A 125 9.86 -10.63 12.36
CA GLU A 125 10.49 -10.48 13.68
C GLU A 125 11.50 -9.34 13.67
N LEU A 126 11.02 -8.09 13.72
CA LEU A 126 11.84 -6.89 13.72
C LEU A 126 11.68 -6.09 15.02
N ASN A 127 12.80 -5.62 15.55
CA ASN A 127 12.82 -4.66 16.64
C ASN A 127 12.42 -3.24 16.16
N ASN A 128 12.25 -2.30 17.09
CA ASN A 128 11.81 -0.94 16.78
C ASN A 128 12.77 -0.17 15.85
N THR A 129 14.07 -0.41 15.97
CA THR A 129 15.09 0.23 15.12
C THR A 129 14.97 -0.27 13.68
N GLU A 130 14.79 -1.57 13.51
CA GLU A 130 14.60 -2.20 12.20
C GLU A 130 13.28 -1.80 11.55
N ARG A 131 12.17 -1.75 12.30
CA ARG A 131 10.89 -1.20 11.81
C ARG A 131 11.02 0.26 11.38
N SER A 132 11.79 1.06 12.12
CA SER A 132 12.10 2.44 11.74
C SER A 132 12.95 2.51 10.47
N ALA A 133 13.87 1.58 10.26
CA ALA A 133 14.65 1.47 9.03
C ALA A 133 13.76 1.11 7.83
N ALA A 134 12.83 0.16 7.96
CA ALA A 134 11.85 -0.18 6.94
C ALA A 134 10.96 1.03 6.58
N LYS A 135 10.45 1.76 7.58
CA LYS A 135 9.69 3.00 7.37
C LYS A 135 10.50 4.06 6.61
N ARG A 136 11.79 4.23 6.91
CA ARG A 136 12.67 5.16 6.16
C ARG A 136 12.85 4.70 4.72
N ALA A 137 13.11 3.40 4.50
CA ALA A 137 13.29 2.83 3.16
C ALA A 137 12.03 2.93 2.29
N SER A 138 10.83 2.96 2.89
CA SER A 138 9.58 3.17 2.17
C SER A 138 9.41 4.57 1.58
N MET A 139 10.36 5.49 1.81
CA MET A 139 10.31 6.88 1.30
C MET A 139 9.00 7.60 1.66
N LYS A 140 8.51 7.39 2.89
CA LYS A 140 7.26 7.91 3.45
C LYS A 140 5.96 7.26 2.94
N ALA A 141 6.01 6.29 2.02
CA ALA A 141 4.81 5.59 1.53
C ALA A 141 3.96 5.00 2.67
N HIS A 142 4.59 4.51 3.75
CA HIS A 142 3.90 4.02 4.96
C HIS A 142 2.97 5.02 5.65
N ARG A 143 2.96 6.29 5.23
CA ARG A 143 2.05 7.33 5.76
C ARG A 143 0.75 7.43 4.97
N PHE A 144 0.67 6.77 3.82
CA PHE A 144 -0.42 6.90 2.86
C PHE A 144 -1.19 5.61 2.64
N LEU A 145 -0.82 4.53 3.35
CA LEU A 145 -1.60 3.29 3.43
C LEU A 145 -1.41 2.63 4.81
N PRO A 146 -2.39 1.85 5.29
CA PRO A 146 -2.25 1.06 6.51
C PRO A 146 -1.08 0.06 6.39
N VAL A 147 -0.21 0.02 7.41
CA VAL A 147 0.88 -0.97 7.52
C VAL A 147 0.80 -1.64 8.88
N HIS A 148 0.39 -2.91 8.89
CA HIS A 148 0.19 -3.70 10.10
C HIS A 148 1.34 -4.69 10.32
N TRP A 149 1.93 -4.67 11.51
CA TRP A 149 2.98 -5.59 11.94
C TRP A 149 2.36 -6.65 12.84
N THR A 150 2.05 -7.82 12.27
CA THR A 150 1.32 -8.89 12.97
C THR A 150 1.60 -10.25 12.34
N SER A 151 1.16 -11.33 13.00
CA SER A 151 1.19 -12.70 12.47
C SER A 151 0.46 -12.79 11.12
N GLY A 152 1.16 -13.29 10.09
CA GLY A 152 0.60 -13.48 8.77
C GLY A 152 -0.51 -14.53 8.76
N LEU A 153 -0.32 -15.62 9.50
CA LEU A 153 -1.30 -16.70 9.58
C LEU A 153 -2.63 -16.25 10.21
N ASP A 154 -2.57 -15.48 11.29
CA ASP A 154 -3.78 -14.95 11.94
C ASP A 154 -4.49 -13.92 11.05
N ALA A 155 -3.72 -13.08 10.36
CA ALA A 155 -4.27 -12.13 9.41
C ALA A 155 -4.98 -12.83 8.23
N ILE A 156 -4.40 -13.89 7.66
CA ILE A 156 -5.01 -14.68 6.58
C ILE A 156 -6.32 -15.32 7.04
N ARG A 157 -6.33 -15.92 8.24
CA ARG A 157 -7.55 -16.53 8.79
C ARG A 157 -8.67 -15.52 9.00
N THR A 158 -8.32 -14.30 9.40
CA THR A 158 -9.28 -13.19 9.53
C THR A 158 -9.75 -12.71 8.15
N ALA A 159 -8.85 -12.57 7.18
CA ALA A 159 -9.19 -12.21 5.80
C ALA A 159 -10.16 -13.21 5.16
N LYS A 160 -9.91 -14.52 5.32
CA LYS A 160 -10.82 -15.58 4.81
C LYS A 160 -12.22 -15.47 5.42
N LYS A 161 -12.34 -15.19 6.71
CA LYS A 161 -13.65 -14.96 7.36
C LYS A 161 -14.38 -13.75 6.80
N SER A 162 -13.64 -12.78 6.28
CA SER A 162 -14.17 -11.57 5.60
C SER A 162 -14.39 -11.77 4.10
N GLY A 163 -14.19 -12.98 3.57
CA GLY A 163 -14.44 -13.31 2.16
C GLY A 163 -13.30 -13.03 1.20
N PHE A 164 -12.10 -12.72 1.69
CA PHE A 164 -10.93 -12.53 0.84
C PHE A 164 -10.43 -13.85 0.25
N ARG A 165 -10.03 -13.82 -1.01
CA ARG A 165 -9.21 -14.87 -1.61
C ARG A 165 -7.74 -14.67 -1.25
N ILE A 166 -7.05 -15.77 -1.04
CA ILE A 166 -5.64 -15.78 -0.63
C ILE A 166 -4.80 -16.36 -1.76
N ILE A 167 -3.92 -15.55 -2.32
CA ILE A 167 -3.06 -15.95 -3.44
C ILE A 167 -1.61 -15.81 -3.00
N ALA A 168 -0.89 -16.92 -2.96
CA ALA A 168 0.53 -16.95 -2.63
C ALA A 168 1.38 -16.87 -3.91
N VAL A 169 2.51 -16.15 -3.83
CA VAL A 169 3.51 -16.07 -4.90
C VAL A 169 4.74 -16.87 -4.46
N GLU A 170 4.86 -18.11 -4.97
CA GLU A 170 5.94 -19.03 -4.57
C GLU A 170 6.33 -19.94 -5.74
N ASP A 171 7.53 -20.49 -5.72
CA ASP A 171 8.07 -21.29 -6.82
C ASP A 171 7.39 -22.67 -6.99
N VAL A 172 6.75 -23.17 -5.94
CA VAL A 172 5.94 -24.40 -5.98
C VAL A 172 4.61 -24.23 -6.72
N GLY A 173 4.23 -23.01 -7.08
CA GLY A 173 3.03 -22.71 -7.83
C GLY A 173 3.05 -23.30 -9.24
N THR A 174 1.89 -23.63 -9.77
CA THR A 174 1.69 -24.18 -11.13
C THR A 174 1.06 -23.18 -12.09
N LEU A 175 0.43 -22.13 -11.58
CA LEU A 175 -0.23 -21.08 -12.35
C LEU A 175 0.71 -19.88 -12.49
N ALA A 176 0.62 -19.17 -13.60
CA ALA A 176 1.30 -17.88 -13.73
C ALA A 176 0.41 -16.74 -13.17
N PRO A 177 0.99 -15.58 -12.77
CA PRO A 177 0.19 -14.48 -12.22
C PRO A 177 -0.92 -13.98 -13.13
N TRP A 178 -0.75 -14.08 -14.44
CA TRP A 178 -1.75 -13.66 -15.43
C TRP A 178 -2.86 -14.70 -15.70
N ASP A 179 -2.75 -15.92 -15.16
CA ASP A 179 -3.74 -16.98 -15.26
C ASP A 179 -4.74 -16.98 -14.09
N VAL A 180 -4.53 -16.09 -13.11
CA VAL A 180 -5.33 -16.01 -11.89
C VAL A 180 -6.03 -14.65 -11.80
N ASP A 181 -7.30 -14.65 -11.41
CA ASP A 181 -8.06 -13.42 -11.21
C ASP A 181 -7.64 -12.73 -9.89
N MET A 182 -7.10 -11.52 -10.01
CA MET A 182 -6.66 -10.68 -8.87
C MET A 182 -7.62 -9.50 -8.63
N THR A 183 -8.85 -9.56 -9.14
CA THR A 183 -9.89 -8.54 -8.87
C THR A 183 -10.62 -8.83 -7.56
N GLY A 184 -11.45 -7.87 -7.09
CA GLY A 184 -12.20 -8.01 -5.84
C GLY A 184 -11.32 -8.00 -4.59
N ASP A 185 -11.75 -8.73 -3.55
CA ASP A 185 -11.07 -8.76 -2.25
C ASP A 185 -10.02 -9.87 -2.24
N VAL A 186 -8.74 -9.49 -2.27
CA VAL A 186 -7.62 -10.41 -2.42
C VAL A 186 -6.48 -10.06 -1.47
N VAL A 187 -5.92 -11.06 -0.79
CA VAL A 187 -4.62 -10.98 -0.13
C VAL A 187 -3.58 -11.64 -1.03
N LEU A 188 -2.61 -10.87 -1.52
CA LEU A 188 -1.44 -11.36 -2.23
C LEU A 188 -0.29 -11.54 -1.26
N ILE A 189 0.36 -12.71 -1.28
CA ILE A 189 1.43 -13.06 -0.33
C ILE A 189 2.75 -13.21 -1.07
N VAL A 190 3.80 -12.60 -0.58
CA VAL A 190 5.19 -12.87 -0.99
C VAL A 190 6.00 -13.36 0.20
N GLY A 191 6.82 -14.37 -0.04
CA GLY A 191 7.67 -14.99 0.98
C GLY A 191 8.93 -14.18 1.28
N GLY A 192 9.40 -14.26 2.52
CA GLY A 192 10.65 -13.66 2.95
C GLY A 192 11.88 -14.34 2.33
N GLU A 193 13.01 -13.65 2.40
CA GLU A 193 14.25 -13.99 1.68
C GLU A 193 14.95 -15.27 2.16
N LYS A 194 14.65 -15.71 3.38
CA LYS A 194 15.35 -16.86 3.98
C LYS A 194 14.61 -18.18 3.74
N ASN A 195 13.32 -18.21 3.99
CA ASN A 195 12.53 -19.44 4.05
C ASN A 195 11.32 -19.44 3.12
N GLY A 196 11.14 -18.38 2.32
CA GLY A 196 9.93 -18.24 1.48
C GLY A 196 8.65 -18.13 2.34
N ILE A 197 7.56 -18.65 1.84
CA ILE A 197 6.27 -18.71 2.54
C ILE A 197 6.20 -20.02 3.33
N SER A 198 5.79 -19.96 4.62
CA SER A 198 5.68 -21.16 5.45
C SER A 198 4.62 -22.14 4.94
N ALA A 199 4.79 -23.42 5.25
CA ALA A 199 3.86 -24.47 4.83
C ALA A 199 2.44 -24.23 5.36
N GLU A 200 2.31 -23.67 6.57
CA GLU A 200 1.01 -23.33 7.15
C GLU A 200 0.31 -22.24 6.33
N ILE A 201 1.02 -21.19 5.92
CA ILE A 201 0.46 -20.11 5.09
C ILE A 201 0.12 -20.63 3.69
N LEU A 202 0.99 -21.45 3.09
CA LEU A 202 0.69 -22.07 1.78
C LEU A 202 -0.56 -22.97 1.83
N SER A 203 -0.76 -23.72 2.92
CA SER A 203 -1.94 -24.57 3.07
C SER A 203 -3.26 -23.80 3.24
N GLU A 204 -3.19 -22.54 3.67
CA GLU A 204 -4.33 -21.64 3.78
C GLU A 204 -4.57 -20.84 2.49
N SER A 205 -3.66 -20.92 1.50
CA SER A 205 -3.80 -20.21 0.23
C SER A 205 -4.79 -20.91 -0.69
N ASP A 206 -5.64 -20.14 -1.35
CA ASP A 206 -6.61 -20.68 -2.32
C ASP A 206 -5.94 -20.98 -3.66
N GLU A 207 -4.90 -20.18 -4.01
CA GLU A 207 -4.13 -20.33 -5.24
C GLU A 207 -2.65 -20.03 -4.95
N ILE A 208 -1.76 -20.73 -5.68
CA ILE A 208 -0.32 -20.49 -5.63
C ILE A 208 0.17 -20.21 -7.05
N VAL A 209 0.68 -18.99 -7.26
CA VAL A 209 1.22 -18.57 -8.55
C VAL A 209 2.75 -18.57 -8.52
N ARG A 210 3.34 -18.89 -9.66
CA ARG A 210 4.78 -18.86 -9.87
C ARG A 210 5.16 -17.88 -10.97
N ILE A 211 6.12 -17.00 -10.68
CA ILE A 211 6.75 -16.18 -11.71
C ILE A 211 7.78 -17.06 -12.44
N PRO A 212 7.70 -17.19 -13.79
CA PRO A 212 8.68 -17.98 -14.54
C PRO A 212 10.10 -17.44 -14.35
N MET A 213 11.03 -18.35 -14.10
CA MET A 213 12.46 -18.05 -13.94
C MET A 213 13.26 -18.88 -14.94
N SER A 214 14.19 -18.23 -15.66
CA SER A 214 15.06 -18.87 -16.67
C SER A 214 16.54 -18.74 -16.32
N GLY A 215 16.86 -18.13 -15.18
CA GLY A 215 18.22 -17.91 -14.75
C GLY A 215 18.80 -19.10 -13.97
N PHE A 216 20.10 -19.02 -13.66
CA PHE A 216 20.79 -20.03 -12.83
C PHE A 216 20.46 -19.86 -11.34
N VAL A 217 20.25 -18.62 -10.88
CA VAL A 217 19.86 -18.33 -9.49
C VAL A 217 18.38 -18.70 -9.28
N PRO A 218 18.03 -19.46 -8.22
CA PRO A 218 16.71 -20.07 -8.09
C PRO A 218 15.61 -19.15 -7.52
N SER A 219 15.92 -17.87 -7.22
CA SER A 219 14.95 -16.97 -6.61
C SER A 219 15.19 -15.50 -6.96
N PHE A 220 14.12 -14.72 -6.96
CA PHE A 220 14.18 -13.27 -7.02
C PHE A 220 14.36 -12.66 -5.62
N ASN A 221 14.86 -11.42 -5.55
CA ASN A 221 14.73 -10.61 -4.34
C ASN A 221 13.24 -10.34 -4.05
N LEU A 222 12.85 -10.29 -2.77
CA LEU A 222 11.46 -10.11 -2.29
C LEU A 222 10.66 -9.04 -3.06
N GLN A 223 11.27 -7.91 -3.37
CA GLN A 223 10.61 -6.80 -4.04
C GLN A 223 10.28 -7.09 -5.51
N ALA A 224 11.06 -7.91 -6.20
CA ALA A 224 10.87 -8.18 -7.64
C ALA A 224 9.55 -8.94 -7.91
N PRO A 225 9.25 -10.10 -7.27
CA PRO A 225 7.98 -10.78 -7.43
C PRO A 225 6.79 -9.91 -7.04
N LEU A 226 6.91 -9.16 -5.93
CA LEU A 226 5.84 -8.24 -5.53
C LEU A 226 5.57 -7.21 -6.62
N SER A 227 6.60 -6.59 -7.21
CA SER A 227 6.43 -5.58 -8.26
C SER A 227 5.78 -6.17 -9.52
N ALA A 228 6.21 -7.34 -9.96
CA ALA A 228 5.66 -8.01 -11.15
C ALA A 228 4.15 -8.32 -10.97
N VAL A 229 3.78 -8.90 -9.83
CA VAL A 229 2.40 -9.25 -9.53
C VAL A 229 1.55 -8.00 -9.26
N ALA A 230 2.11 -6.95 -8.63
CA ALA A 230 1.41 -5.69 -8.40
C ALA A 230 1.00 -5.00 -9.72
N ILE A 231 1.88 -5.02 -10.74
CA ILE A 231 1.57 -4.47 -12.07
C ILE A 231 0.46 -5.29 -12.74
N GLU A 232 0.51 -6.61 -12.65
CA GLU A 232 -0.55 -7.48 -13.20
C GLU A 232 -1.88 -7.25 -12.48
N ALA A 233 -1.89 -7.22 -11.16
CA ALA A 233 -3.09 -6.92 -10.38
C ALA A 233 -3.68 -5.54 -10.73
N GLN A 234 -2.81 -4.52 -10.95
CA GLN A 234 -3.26 -3.20 -11.38
C GLN A 234 -3.87 -3.24 -12.79
N ARG A 235 -3.27 -4.00 -13.73
CA ARG A 235 -3.82 -4.19 -15.09
C ARG A 235 -5.23 -4.80 -15.05
N GLN A 236 -5.44 -5.80 -14.19
CA GLN A 236 -6.75 -6.47 -14.06
C GLN A 236 -7.82 -5.58 -13.40
N ARG A 237 -7.40 -4.61 -12.56
CA ARG A 237 -8.28 -3.72 -11.79
C ARG A 237 -8.54 -2.35 -12.45
N SER A 238 -7.95 -2.10 -13.66
CA SER A 238 -8.07 -0.83 -14.40
C SER A 238 -9.30 -0.73 -15.29
#